data_edadbab6b3f6675d367b6f195ba29c83
#
_entry.id   edadbab6b3f6675d367b6f195ba29c83
#
_cell.length_a   1.000
_cell.length_b   1.000
_cell.length_c   1.000
_cell.angle_alpha   90.00
_cell.angle_beta   90.00
_cell.angle_gamma   90.00
#
_symmetry.space_group_name_H-M   'P 1'
#
loop_
_entity.id
_entity.type
_entity.pdbx_description
1 polymer ?
#
loop_
_entity_poly.entity_id
_entity_poly.type
_entity_poly.pdbx_seq_one_letter_code
_entity_poly.pdbx_strand_id
1 'polypeptide(L)'
;MLRNSYKKLLEDTRKYYKNLKKIRCKHIENDLIIFGDSGFSHLLIKDRKLRSIDEQFRKLCLVQYIPQIINNDGIKKETRIIQSKEYGQIEYIALSGNFDNKIVKIILRKLGNGNYHFWSIMDK
;
A
#
# COMPACT_ATOMS: atom_id res chain seq x y z
N MET A 1 8.30 -5.43 26.27
CA MET A 1 7.08 -6.12 25.82
C MET A 1 6.57 -5.55 24.52
N LEU A 2 6.08 -4.30 24.53
CA LEU A 2 5.61 -3.67 23.30
C LEU A 2 6.70 -3.60 22.24
N ARG A 3 7.92 -3.29 22.66
CA ARG A 3 9.08 -3.17 21.77
C ARG A 3 9.40 -4.49 21.06
N ASN A 4 9.33 -5.62 21.78
CA ASN A 4 9.59 -6.94 21.18
C ASN A 4 8.47 -7.34 20.20
N SER A 5 7.22 -7.03 20.54
CA SER A 5 6.09 -7.30 19.69
C SER A 5 6.18 -6.48 18.40
N TYR A 6 6.59 -5.22 18.50
CA TYR A 6 6.77 -4.36 17.36
C TYR A 6 7.87 -4.87 16.43
N LYS A 7 9.02 -5.24 17.01
CA LYS A 7 10.15 -5.76 16.23
C LYS A 7 9.77 -7.00 15.45
N LYS A 8 9.07 -7.92 16.11
CA LYS A 8 8.63 -9.14 15.44
C LYS A 8 7.64 -8.84 14.32
N LEU A 9 6.67 -7.95 14.58
CA LEU A 9 5.71 -7.55 13.57
C LEU A 9 6.41 -6.90 12.37
N LEU A 10 7.38 -6.03 12.63
CA LEU A 10 8.13 -5.37 11.56
C LEU A 10 8.88 -6.39 10.70
N GLU A 11 9.58 -7.32 11.32
CA GLU A 11 10.34 -8.34 10.60
C GLU A 11 9.43 -9.26 9.79
N ASP A 12 8.35 -9.73 10.40
CA ASP A 12 7.41 -10.64 9.74
C ASP A 12 6.70 -9.93 8.58
N THR A 13 6.29 -8.70 8.79
CA THR A 13 5.62 -7.91 7.74
C THR A 13 6.57 -7.61 6.60
N ARG A 14 7.83 -7.31 6.89
CA ARG A 14 8.83 -7.04 5.86
C ARG A 14 9.03 -8.26 4.96
N LYS A 15 9.14 -9.44 5.57
CA LYS A 15 9.27 -10.68 4.80
C LYS A 15 8.04 -10.94 3.95
N TYR A 16 6.87 -10.76 4.54
CA TYR A 16 5.61 -10.95 3.84
C TYR A 16 5.52 -10.01 2.63
N TYR A 17 5.80 -8.74 2.86
CA TYR A 17 5.74 -7.71 1.82
C TYR A 17 6.74 -8.01 0.69
N LYS A 18 7.97 -8.38 1.03
CA LYS A 18 8.99 -8.71 0.02
C LYS A 18 8.57 -9.88 -0.87
N ASN A 19 7.81 -10.81 -0.32
CA ASN A 19 7.33 -11.96 -1.08
C ASN A 19 6.20 -11.60 -2.04
N LEU A 20 5.55 -10.45 -1.86
CA LEU A 20 4.52 -10.01 -2.79
C LEU A 20 5.10 -9.66 -4.17
N LYS A 21 6.27 -9.05 -4.20
CA LYS A 21 7.01 -8.66 -5.41
C LYS A 21 6.18 -7.91 -6.44
N LYS A 22 5.50 -8.63 -7.31
CA LYS A 22 4.63 -8.09 -8.35
C LYS A 22 3.37 -8.93 -8.40
N ILE A 23 2.22 -8.28 -8.45
CA ILE A 23 0.93 -8.98 -8.53
C ILE A 23 0.07 -8.31 -9.58
N ARG A 24 -0.56 -9.11 -10.45
CA ARG A 24 -1.53 -8.58 -11.39
C ARG A 24 -2.82 -8.27 -10.66
N CYS A 25 -3.42 -7.15 -11.00
CA CYS A 25 -4.63 -6.68 -10.33
C CYS A 25 -5.76 -6.48 -11.33
N LYS A 26 -6.86 -7.22 -11.14
CA LYS A 26 -8.00 -7.13 -12.04
C LYS A 26 -8.68 -5.76 -12.03
N HIS A 27 -8.47 -4.98 -10.97
CA HIS A 27 -9.08 -3.65 -10.84
C HIS A 27 -8.37 -2.59 -11.68
N ILE A 28 -7.19 -2.91 -12.21
CA ILE A 28 -6.43 -2.03 -13.10
C ILE A 28 -6.08 -2.75 -14.40
N GLU A 29 -7.07 -3.45 -14.96
CA GLU A 29 -6.98 -4.13 -16.27
C GLU A 29 -5.86 -5.19 -16.30
N ASN A 30 -5.65 -5.89 -15.20
CA ASN A 30 -4.63 -6.91 -15.04
C ASN A 30 -3.18 -6.39 -15.17
N ASP A 31 -2.98 -5.08 -15.01
CA ASP A 31 -1.64 -4.54 -14.91
C ASP A 31 -0.98 -4.99 -13.63
N LEU A 32 0.35 -4.97 -13.63
CA LEU A 32 1.14 -5.35 -12.46
C LEU A 32 1.20 -4.23 -11.44
N ILE A 33 1.11 -4.61 -10.17
CA ILE A 33 1.46 -3.74 -9.04
C ILE A 33 2.83 -4.19 -8.54
N ILE A 34 3.77 -3.27 -8.46
CA ILE A 34 5.11 -3.54 -7.94
C ILE A 34 5.15 -3.15 -6.46
N PHE A 35 5.59 -4.08 -5.61
CA PHE A 35 5.75 -3.85 -4.17
C PHE A 35 7.23 -3.65 -3.89
N GLY A 36 7.66 -2.39 -3.95
CA GLY A 36 9.07 -2.03 -3.81
C GLY A 36 9.39 -1.41 -2.45
N ASP A 37 10.68 -1.14 -2.25
CA ASP A 37 11.18 -0.61 -0.98
C ASP A 37 10.57 0.74 -0.61
N SER A 38 10.31 1.60 -1.58
CA SER A 38 9.67 2.91 -1.32
C SER A 38 8.29 2.74 -0.71
N GLY A 39 7.49 1.80 -1.22
CA GLY A 39 6.17 1.53 -0.68
C GLY A 39 6.23 1.04 0.75
N PHE A 40 7.18 0.14 1.05
CA PHE A 40 7.34 -0.33 2.43
C PHE A 40 7.77 0.80 3.36
N SER A 41 8.69 1.66 2.89
CA SER A 41 9.15 2.80 3.70
C SER A 41 8.01 3.72 4.10
N HIS A 42 7.00 3.88 3.26
CA HIS A 42 5.83 4.72 3.58
C HIS A 42 5.01 4.22 4.76
N LEU A 43 5.14 2.94 5.10
CA LEU A 43 4.48 2.41 6.29
C LEU A 43 5.08 2.98 7.57
N LEU A 44 6.36 3.33 7.50
CA LEU A 44 7.15 3.73 8.67
C LEU A 44 7.41 5.23 8.70
N ILE A 45 7.47 5.89 7.54
CA ILE A 45 7.94 7.27 7.40
C ILE A 45 6.89 8.10 6.67
N LYS A 46 6.65 9.31 7.17
CA LYS A 46 5.80 10.31 6.52
C LYS A 46 6.51 11.66 6.58
N ASP A 47 6.61 12.33 5.42
CA ASP A 47 7.24 13.65 5.34
C ASP A 47 8.64 13.67 5.95
N ARG A 48 9.44 12.64 5.63
CA ARG A 48 10.84 12.49 6.07
C ARG A 48 10.99 12.26 7.58
N LYS A 49 9.91 11.95 8.27
CA LYS A 49 9.93 11.67 9.71
C LYS A 49 9.33 10.30 9.98
N LEU A 50 9.86 9.62 10.98
CA LEU A 50 9.27 8.36 11.42
C LEU A 50 7.87 8.63 11.95
N ARG A 51 6.93 7.80 11.54
CA ARG A 51 5.59 7.80 12.14
C ARG A 51 5.71 7.37 13.59
N SER A 52 4.72 7.72 14.41
CA SER A 52 4.68 7.19 15.78
C SER A 52 4.66 5.67 15.75
N ILE A 53 5.09 5.04 16.85
CA ILE A 53 5.07 3.57 16.94
C ILE A 53 3.65 3.04 16.74
N ASP A 54 2.66 3.71 17.31
CA ASP A 54 1.26 3.30 17.15
C ASP A 54 0.82 3.32 15.69
N GLU A 55 1.17 4.37 14.96
CA GLU A 55 0.84 4.45 13.54
C GLU A 55 1.56 3.38 12.72
N GLN A 56 2.85 3.18 13.00
CA GLN A 56 3.61 2.13 12.32
C GLN A 56 2.99 0.77 12.56
N PHE A 57 2.64 0.49 13.81
CA PHE A 57 2.01 -0.78 14.19
C PHE A 57 0.71 -0.99 13.42
N ARG A 58 -0.13 0.05 13.38
CA ARG A 58 -1.41 -0.02 12.67
C ARG A 58 -1.20 -0.31 11.18
N LYS A 59 -0.30 0.42 10.54
CA LYS A 59 -0.05 0.25 9.10
C LYS A 59 0.53 -1.12 8.78
N LEU A 60 1.46 -1.60 9.59
CA LEU A 60 2.04 -2.93 9.40
C LEU A 60 0.97 -4.02 9.48
N CYS A 61 0.03 -3.88 10.41
CA CYS A 61 -1.07 -4.84 10.54
C CYS A 61 -2.00 -4.84 9.33
N LEU A 62 -2.11 -3.73 8.61
CA LEU A 62 -3.01 -3.65 7.45
C LEU A 62 -2.45 -4.37 6.21
N VAL A 63 -1.15 -4.61 6.16
CA VAL A 63 -0.51 -5.21 4.99
C VAL A 63 -1.12 -6.58 4.65
N GLN A 64 -1.59 -7.32 5.63
CA GLN A 64 -2.19 -8.64 5.43
C GLN A 64 -3.42 -8.61 4.51
N TYR A 65 -4.07 -7.45 4.37
CA TYR A 65 -5.28 -7.33 3.56
C TYR A 65 -5.00 -7.05 2.08
N ILE A 66 -3.74 -6.80 1.72
CA ILE A 66 -3.38 -6.44 0.34
C ILE A 66 -3.85 -7.48 -0.68
N PRO A 67 -3.57 -8.78 -0.51
CA PRO A 67 -4.03 -9.76 -1.50
C PRO A 67 -5.54 -9.80 -1.64
N GLN A 68 -6.27 -9.62 -0.54
CA GLN A 68 -7.74 -9.62 -0.59
C GLN A 68 -8.26 -8.43 -1.38
N ILE A 69 -7.67 -7.25 -1.19
CA ILE A 69 -8.07 -6.06 -1.94
C ILE A 69 -7.83 -6.26 -3.43
N ILE A 70 -6.70 -6.85 -3.77
CA ILE A 70 -6.32 -7.07 -5.18
C ILE A 70 -7.25 -8.10 -5.85
N ASN A 71 -7.64 -9.14 -5.13
CA ASN A 71 -8.32 -10.29 -5.71
C ASN A 71 -9.84 -10.31 -5.53
N ASN A 72 -10.39 -9.62 -4.54
CA ASN A 72 -11.81 -9.71 -4.24
C ASN A 72 -12.66 -8.84 -5.16
N ASP A 73 -13.91 -9.26 -5.33
CA ASP A 73 -14.94 -8.42 -5.96
C ASP A 73 -15.46 -7.42 -4.93
N GLY A 74 -16.21 -6.43 -5.40
CA GLY A 74 -16.79 -5.44 -4.50
C GLY A 74 -15.82 -4.40 -3.98
N ILE A 75 -14.65 -4.31 -4.59
CA ILE A 75 -13.65 -3.31 -4.23
C ILE A 75 -13.99 -1.97 -4.88
N LYS A 76 -13.99 -0.91 -4.09
CA LYS A 76 -14.23 0.44 -4.58
C LYS A 76 -12.95 1.00 -5.18
N LYS A 77 -13.06 1.61 -6.36
CA LYS A 77 -11.91 2.19 -7.06
C LYS A 77 -12.14 3.68 -7.29
N GLU A 78 -11.14 4.48 -6.94
CA GLU A 78 -11.12 5.90 -7.23
C GLU A 78 -9.82 6.25 -7.91
N THR A 79 -9.87 7.11 -8.93
CA THR A 79 -8.69 7.49 -9.70
C THR A 79 -8.50 9.00 -9.59
N ARG A 80 -7.25 9.42 -9.42
CA ARG A 80 -6.87 10.83 -9.39
C ARG A 80 -5.62 11.02 -10.23
N ILE A 81 -5.66 12.01 -11.12
CA ILE A 81 -4.54 12.32 -12.01
C ILE A 81 -4.04 13.73 -11.69
N ILE A 82 -2.72 13.86 -11.51
CA ILE A 82 -2.07 15.12 -11.19
C ILE A 82 -0.99 15.39 -12.23
N GLN A 83 -0.86 16.63 -12.68
CA GLN A 83 0.24 17.03 -13.55
C GLN A 83 1.43 17.47 -12.70
N SER A 84 2.59 16.89 -12.99
CA SER A 84 3.83 17.19 -12.28
C SER A 84 4.86 17.73 -13.26
N LYS A 85 5.61 18.77 -12.85
CA LYS A 85 6.67 19.30 -13.67
C LYS A 85 7.81 18.30 -13.84
N GLU A 86 8.04 17.50 -12.81
CA GLU A 86 9.17 16.58 -12.77
C GLU A 86 8.88 15.26 -13.50
N TYR A 87 7.67 14.72 -13.31
CA TYR A 87 7.33 13.38 -13.81
C TYR A 87 6.29 13.37 -14.91
N GLY A 88 5.78 14.54 -15.31
CA GLY A 88 4.65 14.61 -16.22
C GLY A 88 3.36 14.26 -15.48
N GLN A 89 2.65 13.26 -15.98
CA GLN A 89 1.38 12.85 -15.38
C GLN A 89 1.64 11.83 -14.26
N ILE A 90 1.02 12.05 -13.10
CA ILE A 90 1.01 11.08 -12.01
C ILE A 90 -0.41 10.59 -11.80
N GLU A 91 -0.58 9.29 -11.81
CA GLU A 91 -1.89 8.69 -11.58
C GLU A 91 -1.88 7.99 -10.21
N TYR A 92 -2.90 8.30 -9.40
CA TYR A 92 -3.13 7.64 -8.12
C TYR A 92 -4.42 6.85 -8.23
N ILE A 93 -4.38 5.60 -7.82
CA ILE A 93 -5.57 4.75 -7.75
C ILE A 93 -5.75 4.28 -6.32
N ALA A 94 -6.92 4.55 -5.76
CA ALA A 94 -7.29 4.08 -4.44
C ALA A 94 -8.22 2.88 -4.60
N LEU A 95 -7.85 1.76 -3.98
CA LEU A 95 -8.67 0.55 -3.94
C LEU A 95 -9.04 0.29 -2.49
N SER A 96 -10.32 0.17 -2.19
CA SER A 96 -10.77 -0.04 -0.81
C SER A 96 -11.83 -1.13 -0.71
N GLY A 97 -11.82 -1.80 0.42
CA GLY A 97 -12.78 -2.83 0.73
C GLY A 97 -13.04 -2.90 2.22
N ASN A 98 -14.05 -3.68 2.60
CA ASN A 98 -14.45 -3.84 3.98
C ASN A 98 -13.96 -5.21 4.48
N PHE A 99 -13.09 -5.20 5.49
CA PHE A 99 -12.49 -6.41 6.04
C PHE A 99 -12.50 -6.31 7.57
N ASP A 100 -13.00 -7.35 8.23
CA ASP A 100 -13.02 -7.41 9.70
C ASP A 100 -13.61 -6.14 10.33
N ASN A 101 -14.71 -5.67 9.75
CA ASN A 101 -15.45 -4.48 10.21
C ASN A 101 -14.68 -3.16 10.10
N LYS A 102 -13.68 -3.13 9.23
CA LYS A 102 -12.95 -1.88 8.94
C LYS A 102 -12.79 -1.71 7.44
N ILE A 103 -12.74 -0.48 7.01
CA ILE A 103 -12.46 -0.16 5.61
C ILE A 103 -10.96 -0.03 5.46
N VAL A 104 -10.38 -0.85 4.58
CA VAL A 104 -8.95 -0.81 4.29
C VAL A 104 -8.76 -0.31 2.87
N LYS A 105 -7.88 0.66 2.71
CA LYS A 105 -7.62 1.32 1.43
C LYS A 105 -6.13 1.23 1.11
N ILE A 106 -5.82 0.82 -0.12
CA ILE A 106 -4.44 0.94 -0.63
C ILE A 106 -4.41 2.02 -1.70
N ILE A 107 -3.28 2.71 -1.77
CA ILE A 107 -3.04 3.70 -2.81
C ILE A 107 -1.93 3.17 -3.70
N LEU A 108 -2.20 3.15 -5.01
CA LEU A 108 -1.22 2.80 -6.03
C LEU A 108 -0.81 4.08 -6.75
N ARG A 109 0.44 4.16 -7.18
CA ARG A 109 0.94 5.33 -7.90
C ARG A 109 1.65 4.90 -9.18
N LYS A 110 1.37 5.63 -10.27
CA LYS A 110 2.02 5.42 -11.55
C LYS A 110 2.58 6.76 -12.04
N LEU A 111 3.87 6.77 -12.35
CA LEU A 111 4.54 7.97 -12.87
C LEU A 111 4.64 7.87 -14.39
N GLY A 112 4.02 8.81 -15.10
CA GLY A 112 4.02 8.82 -16.57
C GLY A 112 3.54 7.49 -17.14
N ASN A 113 4.37 6.87 -17.96
CA ASN A 113 4.07 5.58 -18.60
C ASN A 113 4.68 4.39 -17.86
N GLY A 114 5.11 4.59 -16.61
CA GLY A 114 5.71 3.53 -15.82
C GLY A 114 4.69 2.51 -15.32
N ASN A 115 5.11 1.72 -14.36
CA ASN A 115 4.23 0.73 -13.74
C ASN A 115 3.54 1.29 -12.51
N TYR A 116 2.47 0.60 -12.08
CA TYR A 116 1.84 0.93 -10.80
C TYR A 116 2.70 0.38 -9.67
N HIS A 117 2.93 1.22 -8.66
CA HIS A 117 3.66 0.85 -7.45
C HIS A 117 2.74 0.98 -6.24
N PHE A 118 2.84 0.04 -5.32
CA PHE A 118 2.20 0.21 -4.02
C PHE A 118 2.78 1.46 -3.35
N TRP A 119 1.91 2.37 -2.92
CA TRP A 119 2.34 3.66 -2.38
C TRP A 119 1.98 3.82 -0.91
N SER A 120 0.77 3.45 -0.51
CA SER A 120 0.32 3.66 0.86
C SER A 120 -0.82 2.72 1.21
N ILE A 121 -1.06 2.55 2.50
CA ILE A 121 -2.20 1.79 3.01
C ILE A 121 -2.75 2.50 4.25
N MET A 122 -4.05 2.47 4.42
CA MET A 122 -4.71 3.11 5.53
C MET A 122 -6.04 2.45 5.85
N ASP A 123 -6.55 2.67 7.05
CA ASP A 123 -7.91 2.27 7.43
C ASP A 123 -8.73 3.50 7.77
N LYS A 124 -10.02 3.31 7.82
CA LYS A 124 -10.95 4.36 8.21
C LYS A 124 -11.89 3.89 9.28
#